data_1ee49aaba35e5955573904252f10ac5e
#
_entry.id   1ee49aaba35e5955573904252f10ac5e
#
_cell.length_a   1.000
_cell.length_b   1.000
_cell.length_c   1.000
_cell.angle_alpha   90.00
_cell.angle_beta   90.00
_cell.angle_gamma   90.00
#
_symmetry.space_group_name_H-M   'P 1'
#
loop_
_entity.id
_entity.type
_entity.pdbx_description
1 polymer ?
#
loop_
_entity_poly.entity_id
_entity_poly.type
_entity_poly.pdbx_seq_one_letter_code
_entity_poly.pdbx_strand_id
1 'polypeptide(L)'
;MEKLCYETLEKQGYDGYLLKDAPERVLQFGEGNFLRAFVDYFIDMMNEKAGFHSKVVLCQPIAPGLADMINEQEGLYTLFLRGFENGKKVNDKRVISCVSRCLNPYQDYDAVLACAENPDLRFIACNTTEAGITYDPACSFTDVPADSYPGKLTQFLYKRFETFGKESGKGFVILSCELIDNNGKELEKCVLQYADQWKLGEEFVNWIKQENIFCSTLVDRIVTGYPRNEAASICEELGYQDNIIDTGEVFGFWVIEGPESLKEELPFEKAGLPVLITDDHKPYKQRKVRILNGAHTSFVLGAYLAGQDIVRDCMEDEVICGFMNKTIYDEIIPTLTLPKEELKSFAASVTERFKNPFIDHALLSISLNSTSKWKARVMPSLKGYIANTGKLPECITASFAFYIAFYRGKQLTEDGLIAARPAGNEYTVKDDRPILKFFYDHREDDARTLVHAVCSNEEFWGEDLTAIAGFEDAVAGYVADIWEKGAYEVMKGCLDK
;
A
#
# COMPACT_ATOMS: atom_id res chain seq x y z
N MET A 1 -33.91 9.91 -6.71
CA MET A 1 -33.40 9.25 -5.50
C MET A 1 -32.90 10.36 -4.58
N GLU A 2 -33.21 10.30 -3.27
CA GLU A 2 -32.69 11.28 -2.29
C GLU A 2 -31.19 11.05 -2.09
N LYS A 3 -30.43 12.13 -1.81
CA LYS A 3 -29.00 12.03 -1.48
C LYS A 3 -28.82 11.37 -0.11
N LEU A 4 -27.72 10.66 0.08
CA LEU A 4 -27.28 10.17 1.38
C LEU A 4 -27.07 11.36 2.34
N CYS A 5 -27.80 11.35 3.44
CA CYS A 5 -27.66 12.24 4.58
C CYS A 5 -28.32 11.59 5.81
N TYR A 6 -28.18 12.15 7.00
CA TYR A 6 -28.75 11.57 8.21
C TYR A 6 -30.29 11.48 8.13
N GLU A 7 -30.96 12.49 7.54
CA GLU A 7 -32.43 12.50 7.37
C GLU A 7 -32.89 11.37 6.45
N THR A 8 -32.19 11.14 5.34
CA THR A 8 -32.50 10.05 4.40
C THR A 8 -32.39 8.68 5.07
N LEU A 9 -31.30 8.45 5.85
CA LEU A 9 -31.11 7.20 6.60
C LEU A 9 -32.21 6.99 7.66
N GLU A 10 -32.59 8.02 8.35
CA GLU A 10 -33.68 7.97 9.34
C GLU A 10 -35.03 7.61 8.70
N LYS A 11 -35.40 8.25 7.57
CA LYS A 11 -36.59 7.93 6.80
C LYS A 11 -36.64 6.48 6.30
N GLN A 12 -35.47 5.92 5.97
CA GLN A 12 -35.35 4.53 5.51
C GLN A 12 -35.30 3.50 6.65
N GLY A 13 -35.22 3.95 7.91
CA GLY A 13 -35.09 3.08 9.07
C GLY A 13 -33.71 2.33 9.10
N TYR A 14 -32.63 3.02 8.71
CA TYR A 14 -31.30 2.46 8.80
C TYR A 14 -30.99 2.07 10.25
N ASP A 15 -30.64 0.81 10.47
CA ASP A 15 -30.41 0.20 11.79
C ASP A 15 -28.93 0.02 12.15
N GLY A 16 -28.00 0.42 11.24
CA GLY A 16 -26.56 0.38 11.48
C GLY A 16 -26.09 1.50 12.41
N TYR A 17 -24.83 1.40 12.83
CA TYR A 17 -24.21 2.42 13.67
C TYR A 17 -24.08 3.76 12.95
N LEU A 18 -24.46 4.84 13.63
CA LEU A 18 -24.26 6.22 13.19
C LEU A 18 -23.80 7.09 14.37
N LEU A 19 -22.77 7.88 14.15
CA LEU A 19 -22.28 8.90 15.08
C LEU A 19 -22.56 10.29 14.50
N LYS A 20 -23.61 10.95 14.96
CA LYS A 20 -23.99 12.26 14.42
C LYS A 20 -23.13 13.38 15.00
N ASP A 21 -22.81 13.31 16.27
CA ASP A 21 -22.09 14.36 17.00
C ASP A 21 -21.04 13.77 17.92
N ALA A 22 -19.82 14.31 17.86
CA ALA A 22 -18.71 14.02 18.75
C ALA A 22 -17.60 15.08 18.56
N PRO A 23 -16.65 15.22 19.50
CA PRO A 23 -15.50 16.11 19.33
C PRO A 23 -14.66 15.75 18.09
N GLU A 24 -14.18 16.75 17.37
CA GLU A 24 -13.21 16.57 16.29
C GLU A 24 -11.83 16.33 16.89
N ARG A 25 -11.42 15.04 16.99
CA ARG A 25 -10.15 14.64 17.58
C ARG A 25 -9.10 14.26 16.53
N VAL A 26 -9.49 14.11 15.28
CA VAL A 26 -8.62 13.70 14.18
C VAL A 26 -8.70 14.70 13.04
N LEU A 27 -7.54 15.14 12.54
CA LEU A 27 -7.39 15.84 11.27
C LEU A 27 -6.73 14.88 10.27
N GLN A 28 -7.34 14.71 9.10
CA GLN A 28 -6.84 13.82 8.07
C GLN A 28 -6.48 14.59 6.81
N PHE A 29 -5.20 14.60 6.44
CA PHE A 29 -4.74 15.14 5.18
C PHE A 29 -4.90 14.08 4.07
N GLY A 30 -6.00 14.19 3.36
CA GLY A 30 -6.44 13.30 2.30
C GLY A 30 -7.89 12.84 2.50
N GLU A 31 -8.69 12.96 1.45
CA GLU A 31 -10.08 12.53 1.38
C GLU A 31 -10.27 11.38 0.38
N GLY A 32 -9.15 10.83 -0.11
CA GLY A 32 -9.15 9.77 -1.12
C GLY A 32 -9.65 8.43 -0.62
N ASN A 33 -9.90 7.53 -1.55
CA ASN A 33 -10.50 6.22 -1.28
C ASN A 33 -9.74 5.43 -0.21
N PHE A 34 -8.38 5.45 -0.25
CA PHE A 34 -7.61 4.63 0.68
C PHE A 34 -7.86 5.03 2.15
N LEU A 35 -7.73 6.32 2.48
CA LEU A 35 -7.93 6.78 3.86
C LEU A 35 -9.37 6.56 4.33
N ARG A 36 -10.36 6.77 3.45
CA ARG A 36 -11.77 6.54 3.75
C ARG A 36 -12.10 5.07 4.02
N ALA A 37 -11.54 4.15 3.22
CA ALA A 37 -11.75 2.72 3.42
C ALA A 37 -10.81 2.10 4.47
N PHE A 38 -9.89 2.85 5.04
CA PHE A 38 -8.89 2.34 5.99
C PHE A 38 -8.92 3.10 7.32
N VAL A 39 -8.44 4.34 7.36
CA VAL A 39 -8.34 5.12 8.61
C VAL A 39 -9.72 5.46 9.14
N ASP A 40 -10.59 6.05 8.30
CA ASP A 40 -11.94 6.43 8.71
C ASP A 40 -12.76 5.20 9.12
N TYR A 41 -12.61 4.07 8.40
CA TYR A 41 -13.23 2.80 8.78
C TYR A 41 -12.80 2.35 10.17
N PHE A 42 -11.50 2.37 10.48
CA PHE A 42 -11.00 1.97 11.78
C PHE A 42 -11.47 2.91 12.90
N ILE A 43 -11.54 4.21 12.64
CA ILE A 43 -12.06 5.18 13.60
C ILE A 43 -13.57 4.97 13.84
N ASP A 44 -14.33 4.75 12.79
CA ASP A 44 -15.77 4.49 12.89
C ASP A 44 -16.07 3.20 13.67
N MET A 45 -15.26 2.16 13.45
CA MET A 45 -15.33 0.91 14.22
C MET A 45 -14.91 1.09 15.69
N MET A 46 -13.89 1.90 15.99
CA MET A 46 -13.54 2.24 17.37
C MET A 46 -14.64 3.04 18.07
N ASN A 47 -15.30 3.93 17.35
CA ASN A 47 -16.44 4.69 17.88
C ASN A 47 -17.55 3.75 18.34
N GLU A 48 -17.93 2.78 17.49
CA GLU A 48 -18.98 1.81 17.79
C GLU A 48 -18.59 0.84 18.89
N LYS A 49 -17.41 0.21 18.77
CA LYS A 49 -17.05 -0.97 19.58
C LYS A 49 -16.25 -0.64 20.83
N ALA A 50 -15.56 0.48 20.86
CA ALA A 50 -14.69 0.85 21.97
C ALA A 50 -15.03 2.21 22.61
N GLY A 51 -16.08 2.90 22.13
CA GLY A 51 -16.48 4.20 22.65
C GLY A 51 -15.44 5.30 22.45
N PHE A 52 -14.70 5.26 21.36
CA PHE A 52 -13.65 6.26 21.08
C PHE A 52 -14.20 7.68 20.96
N HIS A 53 -15.45 7.81 20.50
CA HIS A 53 -16.21 9.05 20.47
C HIS A 53 -15.48 10.22 19.80
N SER A 54 -15.12 10.03 18.52
CA SER A 54 -14.32 11.00 17.75
C SER A 54 -14.88 11.23 16.36
N LYS A 55 -14.92 12.50 15.96
CA LYS A 55 -15.08 12.88 14.55
C LYS A 55 -13.71 13.12 13.89
N VAL A 56 -13.71 13.03 12.58
CA VAL A 56 -12.57 13.27 11.69
C VAL A 56 -12.89 14.48 10.83
N VAL A 57 -11.99 15.47 10.82
CA VAL A 57 -11.98 16.55 9.83
C VAL A 57 -11.09 16.12 8.68
N LEU A 58 -11.63 16.06 7.47
CA LEU A 58 -10.82 15.80 6.27
C LEU A 58 -10.26 17.11 5.73
N CYS A 59 -9.03 17.08 5.22
CA CYS A 59 -8.39 18.20 4.52
C CYS A 59 -8.00 17.74 3.12
N GLN A 60 -8.57 18.35 2.10
CA GLN A 60 -8.30 18.05 0.70
C GLN A 60 -6.84 18.39 0.35
N PRO A 61 -6.04 17.47 -0.24
CA PRO A 61 -4.60 17.67 -0.40
C PRO A 61 -4.22 18.55 -1.61
N ILE A 62 -5.07 18.61 -2.64
CA ILE A 62 -4.85 19.36 -3.88
C ILE A 62 -6.11 20.14 -4.24
N ALA A 63 -6.00 21.13 -5.14
CA ALA A 63 -7.11 22.00 -5.50
C ALA A 63 -8.36 21.27 -6.05
N PRO A 64 -8.25 20.29 -6.98
CA PRO A 64 -9.38 19.42 -7.33
C PRO A 64 -9.53 18.28 -6.30
N GLY A 65 -10.75 18.03 -5.79
CA GLY A 65 -11.00 16.97 -4.82
C GLY A 65 -12.46 16.74 -4.54
N LEU A 66 -12.75 16.09 -3.42
CA LEU A 66 -14.09 15.59 -3.07
C LEU A 66 -14.79 16.41 -1.98
N ALA A 67 -14.20 17.54 -1.54
CA ALA A 67 -14.70 18.29 -0.38
C ALA A 67 -16.20 18.63 -0.50
N ASP A 68 -16.63 19.16 -1.64
CA ASP A 68 -18.02 19.54 -1.85
C ASP A 68 -18.96 18.32 -1.77
N MET A 69 -18.60 17.21 -2.43
CA MET A 69 -19.43 15.99 -2.41
C MET A 69 -19.53 15.36 -1.02
N ILE A 70 -18.42 15.37 -0.26
CA ILE A 70 -18.39 14.87 1.12
C ILE A 70 -19.30 15.73 2.00
N ASN A 71 -19.19 17.06 1.89
CA ASN A 71 -19.99 17.98 2.69
C ASN A 71 -21.47 17.95 2.30
N GLU A 72 -21.81 17.78 1.01
CA GLU A 72 -23.18 17.60 0.55
C GLU A 72 -23.87 16.34 1.13
N GLN A 73 -23.08 15.34 1.53
CA GLN A 73 -23.55 14.11 2.19
C GLN A 73 -23.34 14.12 3.70
N GLU A 74 -23.13 15.30 4.31
CA GLU A 74 -22.90 15.48 5.76
C GLU A 74 -21.76 14.61 6.31
N GLY A 75 -20.72 14.34 5.47
CA GLY A 75 -19.60 13.47 5.80
C GLY A 75 -19.89 11.97 5.69
N LEU A 76 -21.12 11.58 5.34
CA LEU A 76 -21.51 10.17 5.22
C LEU A 76 -21.11 9.58 3.86
N TYR A 77 -20.74 8.31 3.87
CA TYR A 77 -20.56 7.50 2.66
C TYR A 77 -20.71 6.02 2.97
N THR A 78 -21.08 5.26 1.95
CA THR A 78 -21.20 3.80 2.07
C THR A 78 -19.89 3.13 1.67
N LEU A 79 -19.33 2.34 2.58
CA LEU A 79 -18.17 1.50 2.34
C LEU A 79 -18.60 0.05 2.17
N PHE A 80 -18.11 -0.59 1.11
CA PHE A 80 -18.22 -2.02 0.89
C PHE A 80 -16.87 -2.70 1.11
N LEU A 81 -16.83 -3.66 2.03
CA LEU A 81 -15.68 -4.53 2.22
C LEU A 81 -15.98 -5.91 1.64
N ARG A 82 -15.22 -6.32 0.61
CA ARG A 82 -15.53 -7.46 -0.23
C ARG A 82 -14.35 -8.43 -0.31
N GLY A 83 -14.63 -9.74 -0.28
CA GLY A 83 -13.57 -10.74 -0.45
C GLY A 83 -13.91 -12.07 0.19
N PHE A 84 -12.88 -12.72 0.70
CA PHE A 84 -13.01 -13.92 1.52
C PHE A 84 -12.52 -13.64 2.95
N GLU A 85 -13.21 -14.19 3.92
CA GLU A 85 -12.81 -14.25 5.30
C GLU A 85 -13.06 -15.64 5.83
N ASN A 86 -12.00 -16.34 6.25
CA ASN A 86 -12.08 -17.74 6.71
C ASN A 86 -12.78 -18.68 5.69
N GLY A 87 -12.46 -18.52 4.41
CA GLY A 87 -13.01 -19.31 3.31
C GLY A 87 -14.45 -19.00 2.92
N LYS A 88 -15.07 -17.97 3.52
CA LYS A 88 -16.43 -17.54 3.17
C LYS A 88 -16.40 -16.23 2.40
N LYS A 89 -17.24 -16.14 1.37
CA LYS A 89 -17.42 -14.90 0.61
C LYS A 89 -18.12 -13.85 1.49
N VAL A 90 -17.50 -12.68 1.57
CA VAL A 90 -17.98 -11.53 2.36
C VAL A 90 -18.27 -10.38 1.40
N ASN A 91 -19.36 -9.66 1.66
CA ASN A 91 -19.72 -8.40 1.01
C ASN A 91 -20.44 -7.53 2.06
N ASP A 92 -19.64 -7.03 3.00
CA ASP A 92 -20.15 -6.21 4.09
C ASP A 92 -20.30 -4.78 3.64
N LYS A 93 -21.42 -4.17 4.01
CA LYS A 93 -21.67 -2.75 3.78
C LYS A 93 -21.83 -2.00 5.09
N ARG A 94 -21.30 -0.79 5.15
CA ARG A 94 -21.38 0.08 6.29
C ARG A 94 -21.48 1.54 5.84
N VAL A 95 -22.37 2.31 6.45
CA VAL A 95 -22.32 3.76 6.34
C VAL A 95 -21.26 4.26 7.33
N ILE A 96 -20.23 4.90 6.83
CA ILE A 96 -19.21 5.57 7.64
C ILE A 96 -19.77 6.91 8.09
N SER A 97 -19.71 7.16 9.38
CA SER A 97 -20.28 8.35 10.01
C SER A 97 -19.31 9.13 10.91
N CYS A 98 -18.05 8.72 10.97
CA CYS A 98 -17.03 9.42 11.76
C CYS A 98 -16.58 10.75 11.15
N VAL A 99 -16.78 11.00 9.86
CA VAL A 99 -16.37 12.27 9.23
C VAL A 99 -17.35 13.38 9.64
N SER A 100 -16.81 14.52 10.06
CA SER A 100 -17.61 15.72 10.39
C SER A 100 -17.78 16.63 9.18
N ARG A 101 -16.68 16.89 8.47
CA ARG A 101 -16.61 17.81 7.32
C ARG A 101 -15.32 17.58 6.55
N CYS A 102 -15.27 18.11 5.33
CA CYS A 102 -14.07 18.17 4.52
C CYS A 102 -13.73 19.63 4.21
N LEU A 103 -12.49 20.04 4.47
CA LEU A 103 -11.97 21.38 4.22
C LEU A 103 -11.16 21.40 2.92
N ASN A 104 -11.36 22.46 2.13
CA ASN A 104 -10.54 22.73 0.96
C ASN A 104 -9.56 23.88 1.28
N PRO A 105 -8.27 23.60 1.52
CA PRO A 105 -7.29 24.62 1.91
C PRO A 105 -7.02 25.65 0.81
N TYR A 106 -7.40 25.36 -0.44
CA TYR A 106 -7.23 26.26 -1.58
C TYR A 106 -8.38 27.27 -1.70
N GLN A 107 -9.50 27.03 -1.00
CA GLN A 107 -10.63 27.95 -0.89
C GLN A 107 -10.63 28.70 0.43
N ASP A 108 -10.32 28.01 1.54
CA ASP A 108 -10.32 28.57 2.89
C ASP A 108 -9.23 27.91 3.74
N TYR A 109 -8.01 28.47 3.68
CA TYR A 109 -6.89 27.93 4.47
C TYR A 109 -7.01 28.30 5.95
N ASP A 110 -7.64 29.42 6.28
CA ASP A 110 -7.85 29.87 7.65
C ASP A 110 -8.74 28.85 8.40
N ALA A 111 -9.72 28.26 7.74
CA ALA A 111 -10.53 27.19 8.32
C ALA A 111 -9.71 25.95 8.68
N VAL A 112 -8.68 25.61 7.88
CA VAL A 112 -7.75 24.52 8.19
C VAL A 112 -6.89 24.89 9.39
N LEU A 113 -6.30 26.07 9.41
CA LEU A 113 -5.47 26.55 10.52
C LEU A 113 -6.27 26.69 11.84
N ALA A 114 -7.55 27.05 11.76
CA ALA A 114 -8.43 27.12 12.93
C ALA A 114 -8.61 25.76 13.62
N CYS A 115 -8.47 24.64 12.91
CA CYS A 115 -8.47 23.32 13.53
C CYS A 115 -7.32 23.15 14.53
N ALA A 116 -6.18 23.86 14.35
CA ALA A 116 -5.06 23.83 15.28
C ALA A 116 -5.40 24.48 16.64
N GLU A 117 -6.45 25.28 16.72
CA GLU A 117 -6.94 25.94 17.96
C GLU A 117 -7.91 25.04 18.73
N ASN A 118 -8.37 23.93 18.15
CA ASN A 118 -9.27 23.01 18.83
C ASN A 118 -8.50 22.19 19.90
N PRO A 119 -8.81 22.35 21.19
CA PRO A 119 -8.10 21.67 22.27
C PRO A 119 -8.29 20.15 22.28
N ASP A 120 -9.36 19.64 21.65
CA ASP A 120 -9.68 18.22 21.59
C ASP A 120 -8.94 17.50 20.45
N LEU A 121 -8.41 18.25 19.46
CA LEU A 121 -7.67 17.67 18.34
C LEU A 121 -6.35 17.06 18.82
N ARG A 122 -6.18 15.78 18.59
CA ARG A 122 -5.02 15.02 19.10
C ARG A 122 -4.27 14.24 18.02
N PHE A 123 -4.98 13.81 16.97
CA PHE A 123 -4.42 12.92 15.96
C PHE A 123 -4.38 13.59 14.60
N ILE A 124 -3.32 13.32 13.85
CA ILE A 124 -3.19 13.68 12.43
C ILE A 124 -2.93 12.41 11.63
N ALA A 125 -3.73 12.13 10.62
CA ALA A 125 -3.50 11.05 9.67
C ALA A 125 -3.19 11.63 8.30
N CYS A 126 -2.33 10.97 7.52
CA CYS A 126 -1.99 11.39 6.17
C CYS A 126 -1.66 10.22 5.24
N ASN A 127 -1.96 10.41 3.94
CA ASN A 127 -1.49 9.55 2.86
C ASN A 127 -1.43 10.38 1.58
N THR A 128 -0.32 11.06 1.38
CA THR A 128 -0.10 12.05 0.32
C THR A 128 0.66 11.49 -0.88
N THR A 129 0.65 10.17 -1.06
CA THR A 129 1.42 9.40 -2.03
C THR A 129 2.93 9.29 -1.70
N GLU A 130 3.65 8.47 -2.48
CA GLU A 130 5.10 8.25 -2.30
C GLU A 130 5.93 9.53 -2.53
N ALA A 131 5.40 10.49 -3.31
CA ALA A 131 6.06 11.76 -3.59
C ALA A 131 5.67 12.89 -2.61
N GLY A 132 4.68 12.66 -1.73
CA GLY A 132 4.09 13.73 -0.91
C GLY A 132 4.96 14.15 0.28
N ILE A 133 5.76 13.23 0.86
CA ILE A 133 6.69 13.55 1.94
C ILE A 133 8.04 13.98 1.34
N THR A 134 8.09 15.22 0.84
CA THR A 134 9.29 15.79 0.22
C THR A 134 9.47 17.21 0.70
N TYR A 135 10.72 17.57 1.03
CA TYR A 135 11.10 18.94 1.33
C TYR A 135 11.33 19.69 0.02
N ASP A 136 10.62 20.82 -0.15
CA ASP A 136 10.80 21.74 -1.25
C ASP A 136 11.36 23.09 -0.74
N PRO A 137 12.61 23.43 -1.07
CA PRO A 137 13.22 24.68 -0.62
C PRO A 137 12.55 25.94 -1.21
N ALA A 138 11.75 25.82 -2.26
CA ALA A 138 11.01 26.95 -2.82
C ALA A 138 9.76 27.32 -2.00
N CYS A 139 9.28 26.40 -1.16
CA CYS A 139 8.09 26.61 -0.34
C CYS A 139 8.34 27.68 0.75
N SER A 140 7.45 28.66 0.84
CA SER A 140 7.54 29.77 1.80
C SER A 140 6.54 29.62 2.94
N PHE A 141 6.92 30.11 4.14
CA PHE A 141 5.99 30.18 5.28
C PHE A 141 4.75 31.04 5.01
N THR A 142 4.88 32.01 4.10
CA THR A 142 3.80 32.94 3.73
C THR A 142 2.89 32.43 2.61
N ASP A 143 3.19 31.26 2.05
CA ASP A 143 2.31 30.64 1.05
C ASP A 143 0.97 30.22 1.68
N VAL A 144 -0.14 30.37 0.96
CA VAL A 144 -1.49 30.16 1.47
C VAL A 144 -2.30 29.28 0.51
N PRO A 145 -2.31 27.96 0.72
CA PRO A 145 -1.45 27.17 1.62
C PRO A 145 -0.03 27.00 1.10
N ALA A 146 0.88 26.51 1.93
CA ALA A 146 2.18 26.01 1.47
C ALA A 146 2.02 24.95 0.37
N ASP A 147 2.88 24.92 -0.65
CA ASP A 147 2.73 24.01 -1.79
C ASP A 147 2.92 22.55 -1.38
N SER A 148 3.95 22.26 -0.59
CA SER A 148 4.21 20.89 -0.13
C SER A 148 3.33 20.49 1.07
N TYR A 149 3.03 19.18 1.19
CA TYR A 149 2.33 18.68 2.37
C TYR A 149 3.12 18.88 3.67
N PRO A 150 4.43 18.56 3.76
CA PRO A 150 5.18 18.83 4.99
C PRO A 150 5.24 20.34 5.33
N GLY A 151 5.19 21.22 4.33
CA GLY A 151 5.06 22.66 4.53
C GLY A 151 3.72 23.04 5.17
N LYS A 152 2.59 22.54 4.62
CA LYS A 152 1.25 22.73 5.20
C LYS A 152 1.20 22.23 6.65
N LEU A 153 1.76 21.05 6.89
CA LEU A 153 1.82 20.48 8.24
C LEU A 153 2.66 21.35 9.18
N THR A 154 3.79 21.90 8.71
CA THR A 154 4.64 22.78 9.54
C THR A 154 3.91 24.08 9.90
N GLN A 155 3.19 24.70 8.95
CA GLN A 155 2.34 25.87 9.25
C GLN A 155 1.26 25.53 10.28
N PHE A 156 0.60 24.37 10.14
CA PHE A 156 -0.42 23.89 11.07
C PHE A 156 0.14 23.64 12.49
N LEU A 157 1.30 22.96 12.58
CA LEU A 157 1.99 22.71 13.85
C LEU A 157 2.46 24.02 14.50
N TYR A 158 2.92 24.98 13.71
CA TYR A 158 3.31 26.28 14.23
C TYR A 158 2.11 27.06 14.79
N LYS A 159 0.97 27.04 14.10
CA LYS A 159 -0.28 27.61 14.61
C LYS A 159 -0.71 26.95 15.93
N ARG A 160 -0.57 25.64 16.07
CA ARG A 160 -0.83 24.90 17.31
C ARG A 160 0.07 25.36 18.43
N PHE A 161 1.36 25.48 18.14
CA PHE A 161 2.38 25.96 19.10
C PHE A 161 2.09 27.40 19.53
N GLU A 162 1.73 28.31 18.62
CA GLU A 162 1.35 29.68 18.96
C GLU A 162 0.12 29.73 19.86
N THR A 163 -0.87 28.84 19.63
CA THR A 163 -2.14 28.82 20.36
C THR A 163 -1.98 28.31 21.79
N PHE A 164 -1.31 27.18 21.96
CA PHE A 164 -1.20 26.50 23.25
C PHE A 164 0.17 26.70 23.94
N GLY A 165 1.13 27.21 23.21
CA GLY A 165 2.45 27.50 23.72
C GLY A 165 3.13 26.27 24.33
N LYS A 166 3.50 26.42 25.61
CA LYS A 166 4.22 25.39 26.38
C LYS A 166 3.29 24.45 27.18
N GLU A 167 1.99 24.45 26.92
CA GLU A 167 1.09 23.54 27.60
C GLU A 167 1.43 22.09 27.21
N SER A 168 1.76 21.29 28.23
CA SER A 168 2.06 19.87 28.04
C SER A 168 0.82 19.10 27.55
N GLY A 169 1.03 18.13 26.65
CA GLY A 169 -0.01 17.26 26.13
C GLY A 169 -0.88 17.87 25.01
N LYS A 170 -0.48 19.02 24.45
CA LYS A 170 -1.16 19.65 23.32
C LYS A 170 -0.51 19.37 21.96
N GLY A 171 0.55 18.57 21.94
CA GLY A 171 1.12 18.03 20.70
C GLY A 171 0.25 16.95 20.07
N PHE A 172 0.66 16.48 18.91
CA PHE A 172 -0.06 15.52 18.10
C PHE A 172 0.59 14.14 18.04
N VAL A 173 -0.25 13.13 17.84
CA VAL A 173 0.15 11.82 17.30
C VAL A 173 -0.09 11.87 15.80
N ILE A 174 0.97 11.76 15.00
CA ILE A 174 0.94 11.89 13.55
C ILE A 174 1.16 10.51 12.94
N LEU A 175 0.14 10.01 12.23
CA LEU A 175 0.06 8.67 11.66
C LEU A 175 0.28 8.76 10.14
N SER A 176 1.52 8.57 9.71
CA SER A 176 1.88 8.59 8.28
C SER A 176 1.56 7.26 7.62
N CYS A 177 0.73 7.27 6.57
CA CYS A 177 0.27 6.08 5.85
C CYS A 177 0.87 5.94 4.44
N GLU A 178 1.81 6.79 4.06
CA GLU A 178 2.48 6.76 2.76
C GLU A 178 3.34 5.49 2.59
N LEU A 179 3.42 4.99 1.34
CA LEU A 179 4.17 3.77 1.02
C LEU A 179 5.67 4.04 0.85
N ILE A 180 6.27 4.73 1.82
CA ILE A 180 7.71 5.00 1.88
C ILE A 180 8.31 4.46 3.16
N ASP A 181 9.63 4.23 3.13
CA ASP A 181 10.37 3.73 4.28
C ASP A 181 10.45 4.78 5.40
N ASN A 182 10.08 4.38 6.63
CA ASN A 182 10.12 5.24 7.81
C ASN A 182 9.33 6.55 7.61
N ASN A 183 8.16 6.46 6.98
CA ASN A 183 7.32 7.59 6.56
C ASN A 183 7.14 8.66 7.66
N GLY A 184 6.91 8.29 8.92
CA GLY A 184 6.81 9.23 10.03
C GLY A 184 8.12 9.97 10.31
N LYS A 185 9.25 9.27 10.30
CA LYS A 185 10.58 9.87 10.53
C LYS A 185 10.99 10.80 9.38
N GLU A 186 10.68 10.43 8.13
CA GLU A 186 10.94 11.29 6.98
C GLU A 186 10.05 12.55 7.01
N LEU A 187 8.79 12.42 7.47
CA LEU A 187 7.91 13.56 7.66
C LEU A 187 8.43 14.51 8.76
N GLU A 188 8.84 13.98 9.92
CA GLU A 188 9.46 14.77 11.00
C GLU A 188 10.67 15.53 10.48
N LYS A 189 11.54 14.87 9.73
CA LYS A 189 12.73 15.48 9.12
C LYS A 189 12.36 16.65 8.21
N CYS A 190 11.38 16.50 7.33
CA CYS A 190 10.89 17.59 6.46
C CYS A 190 10.33 18.75 7.28
N VAL A 191 9.55 18.50 8.32
CA VAL A 191 9.00 19.53 9.22
C VAL A 191 10.13 20.31 9.91
N LEU A 192 11.16 19.61 10.42
CA LEU A 192 12.31 20.25 11.04
C LEU A 192 13.14 21.07 10.04
N GLN A 193 13.27 20.64 8.79
CA GLN A 193 13.90 21.41 7.73
C GLN A 193 13.16 22.72 7.44
N TYR A 194 11.81 22.69 7.38
CA TYR A 194 11.01 23.91 7.25
C TYR A 194 11.10 24.82 8.48
N ALA A 195 11.10 24.26 9.71
CA ALA A 195 11.27 25.04 10.92
C ALA A 195 12.60 25.81 10.92
N ASP A 196 13.69 25.22 10.41
CA ASP A 196 14.99 25.86 10.25
C ASP A 196 14.96 26.90 9.12
N GLN A 197 14.49 26.53 7.92
CA GLN A 197 14.39 27.42 6.76
C GLN A 197 13.58 28.68 7.07
N TRP A 198 12.44 28.51 7.73
CA TRP A 198 11.51 29.60 8.06
C TRP A 198 11.85 30.31 9.36
N LYS A 199 12.94 29.88 10.05
CA LYS A 199 13.44 30.48 11.31
C LYS A 199 12.38 30.58 12.41
N LEU A 200 11.62 29.49 12.60
CA LEU A 200 10.50 29.46 13.53
C LEU A 200 10.93 29.36 15.02
N GLY A 201 12.24 29.30 15.28
CA GLY A 201 12.82 29.39 16.62
C GLY A 201 13.05 28.04 17.32
N GLU A 202 14.01 28.03 18.25
CA GLU A 202 14.40 26.80 18.98
C GLU A 202 13.28 26.26 19.87
N GLU A 203 12.43 27.12 20.41
CA GLU A 203 11.31 26.69 21.26
C GLU A 203 10.30 25.84 20.48
N PHE A 204 10.01 26.23 19.23
CA PHE A 204 9.15 25.45 18.35
C PHE A 204 9.79 24.11 17.95
N VAL A 205 11.08 24.13 17.60
CA VAL A 205 11.81 22.88 17.28
C VAL A 205 11.82 21.91 18.47
N ASN A 206 12.01 22.42 19.68
CA ASN A 206 11.94 21.60 20.89
C ASN A 206 10.53 21.05 21.14
N TRP A 207 9.49 21.87 20.93
CA TRP A 207 8.11 21.46 21.05
C TRP A 207 7.75 20.36 20.00
N ILE A 208 8.23 20.47 18.76
CA ILE A 208 8.05 19.41 17.75
C ILE A 208 8.58 18.08 18.29
N LYS A 209 9.81 18.07 18.83
CA LYS A 209 10.51 16.85 19.25
C LYS A 209 9.99 16.25 20.56
N GLN A 210 9.42 17.07 21.44
CA GLN A 210 9.06 16.63 22.80
C GLN A 210 7.58 16.36 22.97
N GLU A 211 6.70 17.11 22.28
CA GLU A 211 5.27 17.05 22.47
C GLU A 211 4.55 16.29 21.35
N ASN A 212 5.21 16.04 20.20
CA ASN A 212 4.63 15.35 19.07
C ASN A 212 5.25 13.97 18.86
N ILE A 213 4.44 13.03 18.37
CA ILE A 213 4.86 11.67 18.07
C ILE A 213 4.65 11.44 16.57
N PHE A 214 5.73 11.36 15.81
CA PHE A 214 5.69 11.02 14.39
C PHE A 214 5.79 9.52 14.22
N CYS A 215 4.65 8.86 14.02
CA CYS A 215 4.56 7.42 13.87
C CYS A 215 4.85 7.00 12.43
N SER A 216 5.88 6.18 12.25
CA SER A 216 6.03 5.43 11.01
C SER A 216 5.03 4.29 11.00
N THR A 217 4.27 4.13 9.91
CA THR A 217 3.26 3.09 9.84
C THR A 217 3.36 2.22 8.59
N LEU A 218 2.83 1.01 8.70
CA LEU A 218 2.65 0.10 7.58
C LEU A 218 1.17 -0.19 7.44
N VAL A 219 0.59 0.20 6.32
CA VAL A 219 -0.81 -0.06 5.98
C VAL A 219 -0.92 -1.21 4.99
N ASP A 220 -1.94 -2.04 5.14
CA ASP A 220 -2.19 -3.17 4.25
C ASP A 220 -3.70 -3.41 4.06
N ARG A 221 -4.26 -2.88 2.99
CA ARG A 221 -5.59 -3.14 2.44
C ARG A 221 -5.58 -2.78 0.96
N ILE A 222 -6.14 -3.61 0.11
CA ILE A 222 -6.42 -3.25 -1.27
C ILE A 222 -7.73 -2.48 -1.28
N VAL A 223 -7.67 -1.23 -1.76
CA VAL A 223 -8.84 -0.36 -1.92
C VAL A 223 -9.03 -0.10 -3.41
N THR A 224 -10.17 -0.53 -3.93
CA THR A 224 -10.53 -0.40 -5.35
C THR A 224 -11.25 0.91 -5.65
N GLY A 225 -11.73 1.57 -4.62
CA GLY A 225 -12.33 2.89 -4.70
C GLY A 225 -13.77 2.88 -5.23
N TYR A 226 -14.17 3.99 -5.86
CA TYR A 226 -15.53 4.16 -6.36
C TYR A 226 -15.87 3.14 -7.46
N PRO A 227 -16.95 2.34 -7.28
CA PRO A 227 -17.29 1.24 -8.19
C PRO A 227 -18.05 1.74 -9.42
N ARG A 228 -17.37 2.41 -10.34
CA ARG A 228 -17.99 3.15 -11.48
C ARG A 228 -19.02 2.34 -12.27
N ASN A 229 -18.75 1.05 -12.49
CA ASN A 229 -19.61 0.18 -13.29
C ASN A 229 -20.84 -0.34 -12.53
N GLU A 230 -20.79 -0.32 -11.20
CA GLU A 230 -21.82 -0.85 -10.31
C GLU A 230 -22.56 0.26 -9.53
N ALA A 231 -22.05 1.49 -9.51
CA ALA A 231 -22.52 2.55 -8.62
C ALA A 231 -24.03 2.84 -8.76
N ALA A 232 -24.55 2.84 -9.98
CA ALA A 232 -25.98 3.07 -10.23
C ALA A 232 -26.85 1.96 -9.62
N SER A 233 -26.50 0.69 -9.85
CA SER A 233 -27.23 -0.45 -9.28
C SER A 233 -27.10 -0.54 -7.78
N ILE A 234 -25.93 -0.17 -7.23
CA ILE A 234 -25.71 -0.09 -5.79
C ILE A 234 -26.62 0.98 -5.17
N CYS A 235 -26.70 2.19 -5.75
CA CYS A 235 -27.58 3.24 -5.25
C CYS A 235 -29.06 2.80 -5.31
N GLU A 236 -29.50 2.10 -6.37
CA GLU A 236 -30.84 1.53 -6.46
C GLU A 236 -31.12 0.54 -5.32
N GLU A 237 -30.18 -0.35 -5.03
CA GLU A 237 -30.26 -1.32 -3.91
C GLU A 237 -30.29 -0.63 -2.54
N LEU A 238 -29.46 0.41 -2.36
CA LEU A 238 -29.40 1.19 -1.13
C LEU A 238 -30.62 2.08 -0.92
N GLY A 239 -31.32 2.48 -2.00
CA GLY A 239 -32.47 3.39 -1.95
C GLY A 239 -32.10 4.87 -1.80
N TYR A 240 -30.81 5.22 -1.84
CA TYR A 240 -30.31 6.60 -1.81
C TYR A 240 -29.15 6.79 -2.77
N GLN A 241 -28.92 8.05 -3.17
CA GLN A 241 -27.80 8.43 -4.01
C GLN A 241 -26.55 8.67 -3.14
N ASP A 242 -25.51 7.90 -3.36
CA ASP A 242 -24.18 8.08 -2.77
C ASP A 242 -23.15 8.30 -3.87
N ASN A 243 -22.58 9.50 -3.93
CA ASN A 243 -21.64 9.90 -4.98
C ASN A 243 -20.18 9.56 -4.65
N ILE A 244 -19.94 9.08 -3.44
CA ILE A 244 -18.59 8.78 -2.92
C ILE A 244 -18.52 7.40 -2.29
N ILE A 245 -19.36 6.45 -2.77
CA ILE A 245 -19.25 5.03 -2.41
C ILE A 245 -17.79 4.62 -2.49
N ASP A 246 -17.34 3.87 -1.51
CA ASP A 246 -15.98 3.32 -1.52
C ASP A 246 -15.99 1.80 -1.42
N THR A 247 -15.01 1.16 -2.05
CA THR A 247 -14.88 -0.29 -2.01
C THR A 247 -13.45 -0.70 -1.70
N GLY A 248 -13.32 -1.73 -0.87
CA GLY A 248 -12.04 -2.31 -0.52
C GLY A 248 -12.16 -3.80 -0.22
N GLU A 249 -11.02 -4.47 -0.04
CA GLU A 249 -11.02 -5.83 0.44
C GLU A 249 -11.37 -5.91 1.94
N VAL A 250 -11.95 -7.04 2.37
CA VAL A 250 -12.27 -7.28 3.79
C VAL A 250 -11.01 -7.31 4.66
N PHE A 251 -9.90 -7.82 4.13
CA PHE A 251 -8.61 -7.80 4.83
C PHE A 251 -8.16 -6.38 5.12
N GLY A 252 -7.66 -6.15 6.33
CA GLY A 252 -7.00 -4.92 6.71
C GLY A 252 -5.97 -5.21 7.80
N PHE A 253 -4.81 -4.56 7.73
CA PHE A 253 -3.80 -4.66 8.79
C PHE A 253 -3.03 -3.35 8.87
N TRP A 254 -2.90 -2.81 10.08
CA TRP A 254 -2.17 -1.57 10.33
C TRP A 254 -1.10 -1.79 11.40
N VAL A 255 0.15 -1.49 11.08
CA VAL A 255 1.24 -1.49 12.07
C VAL A 255 1.65 -0.04 12.32
N ILE A 256 1.65 0.36 13.57
CA ILE A 256 1.99 1.72 14.00
C ILE A 256 3.24 1.62 14.88
N GLU A 257 4.36 2.22 14.43
CA GLU A 257 5.56 2.35 15.24
C GLU A 257 5.40 3.55 16.19
N GLY A 258 5.29 3.27 17.48
CA GLY A 258 5.09 4.29 18.51
C GLY A 258 5.12 3.71 19.92
N PRO A 259 5.08 4.57 20.94
CA PRO A 259 5.11 4.14 22.33
C PRO A 259 3.86 3.32 22.70
N GLU A 260 4.01 2.39 23.62
CA GLU A 260 2.93 1.51 24.09
C GLU A 260 1.73 2.29 24.67
N SER A 261 1.97 3.48 25.23
CA SER A 261 0.91 4.36 25.73
C SER A 261 -0.15 4.73 24.70
N LEU A 262 0.16 4.64 23.40
CA LEU A 262 -0.83 4.87 22.32
C LEU A 262 -1.96 3.85 22.34
N LYS A 263 -1.79 2.67 22.92
CA LYS A 263 -2.88 1.67 23.07
C LYS A 263 -4.03 2.16 23.94
N GLU A 264 -3.73 3.09 24.87
CA GLU A 264 -4.76 3.71 25.71
C GLU A 264 -5.50 4.82 24.96
N GLU A 265 -4.78 5.62 24.14
CA GLU A 265 -5.36 6.71 23.36
C GLU A 265 -6.11 6.20 22.12
N LEU A 266 -5.65 5.09 21.51
CA LEU A 266 -6.20 4.45 20.30
C LEU A 266 -6.65 3.02 20.62
N PRO A 267 -7.90 2.82 21.08
CA PRO A 267 -8.36 1.53 21.62
C PRO A 267 -8.70 0.50 20.52
N PHE A 268 -7.81 0.30 19.54
CA PHE A 268 -7.99 -0.65 18.43
C PHE A 268 -8.23 -2.08 18.92
N GLU A 269 -7.46 -2.52 19.93
CA GLU A 269 -7.59 -3.88 20.48
C GLU A 269 -8.96 -4.10 21.12
N LYS A 270 -9.48 -3.10 21.86
CA LYS A 270 -10.83 -3.18 22.46
C LYS A 270 -11.93 -3.25 21.39
N ALA A 271 -11.69 -2.65 20.22
CA ALA A 271 -12.57 -2.73 19.08
C ALA A 271 -12.40 -4.02 18.26
N GLY A 272 -11.45 -4.89 18.61
CA GLY A 272 -11.15 -6.12 17.88
C GLY A 272 -10.56 -5.87 16.49
N LEU A 273 -9.85 -4.75 16.30
CA LEU A 273 -9.32 -4.33 15.00
C LEU A 273 -7.90 -4.88 14.78
N PRO A 274 -7.54 -5.24 13.54
CA PRO A 274 -6.24 -5.78 13.18
C PRO A 274 -5.18 -4.67 13.10
N VAL A 275 -4.92 -4.01 14.23
CA VAL A 275 -3.93 -2.95 14.37
C VAL A 275 -2.90 -3.33 15.42
N LEU A 276 -1.63 -3.22 15.08
CA LEU A 276 -0.51 -3.50 15.96
C LEU A 276 0.26 -2.22 16.26
N ILE A 277 0.36 -1.85 17.54
CA ILE A 277 1.25 -0.80 18.02
C ILE A 277 2.53 -1.48 18.52
N THR A 278 3.68 -1.08 17.98
CA THR A 278 4.99 -1.69 18.26
C THR A 278 6.09 -0.64 18.27
N ASP A 279 7.22 -0.95 18.86
CA ASP A 279 8.45 -0.12 18.82
C ASP A 279 9.30 -0.35 17.55
N ASP A 280 9.02 -1.41 16.77
CA ASP A 280 9.69 -1.71 15.50
C ASP A 280 8.71 -2.31 14.47
N HIS A 281 8.43 -1.58 13.39
CA HIS A 281 7.54 -2.04 12.31
C HIS A 281 8.27 -2.86 11.23
N LYS A 282 9.62 -2.87 11.22
CA LYS A 282 10.43 -3.45 10.14
C LYS A 282 10.16 -4.94 9.90
N PRO A 283 10.03 -5.83 10.92
CA PRO A 283 9.76 -7.24 10.69
C PRO A 283 8.42 -7.46 9.95
N TYR A 284 7.41 -6.66 10.27
CA TYR A 284 6.09 -6.73 9.63
C TYR A 284 6.12 -6.20 8.20
N LYS A 285 6.92 -5.15 7.95
CA LYS A 285 7.19 -4.67 6.60
C LYS A 285 7.89 -5.74 5.76
N GLN A 286 8.92 -6.37 6.30
CA GLN A 286 9.59 -7.49 5.64
C GLN A 286 8.62 -8.62 5.34
N ARG A 287 7.77 -9.01 6.28
CA ARG A 287 6.71 -10.00 6.08
C ARG A 287 5.84 -9.65 4.88
N LYS A 288 5.28 -8.44 4.83
CA LYS A 288 4.44 -7.99 3.71
C LYS A 288 5.19 -7.99 2.39
N VAL A 289 6.37 -7.36 2.36
CA VAL A 289 7.16 -7.21 1.12
C VAL A 289 7.61 -8.57 0.58
N ARG A 290 8.02 -9.48 1.47
CA ARG A 290 8.57 -10.78 1.06
C ARG A 290 7.48 -11.80 0.74
N ILE A 291 6.44 -11.93 1.57
CA ILE A 291 5.37 -12.90 1.37
C ILE A 291 4.37 -12.41 0.32
N LEU A 292 3.75 -11.23 0.48
CA LEU A 292 2.73 -10.77 -0.47
C LEU A 292 3.35 -10.28 -1.78
N ASN A 293 4.21 -9.26 -1.69
CA ASN A 293 4.77 -8.65 -2.89
C ASN A 293 5.80 -9.57 -3.56
N GLY A 294 6.57 -10.32 -2.78
CA GLY A 294 7.55 -11.30 -3.27
C GLY A 294 6.88 -12.47 -3.98
N ALA A 295 5.75 -12.99 -3.45
CA ALA A 295 4.98 -14.00 -4.14
C ALA A 295 4.53 -13.52 -5.52
N HIS A 296 3.85 -12.36 -5.60
CA HIS A 296 3.47 -11.77 -6.89
C HIS A 296 4.66 -11.69 -7.85
N THR A 297 5.79 -11.11 -7.40
CA THR A 297 6.97 -10.95 -8.24
C THR A 297 7.57 -12.29 -8.70
N SER A 298 7.45 -13.34 -7.88
CA SER A 298 8.00 -14.66 -8.19
C SER A 298 7.18 -15.44 -9.20
N PHE A 299 5.84 -15.35 -9.20
CA PHE A 299 5.04 -16.22 -10.06
C PHE A 299 4.36 -15.53 -11.24
N VAL A 300 4.01 -14.22 -11.14
CA VAL A 300 3.13 -13.58 -12.14
C VAL A 300 3.69 -13.57 -13.56
N LEU A 301 5.00 -13.37 -13.71
CA LEU A 301 5.63 -13.35 -15.05
C LEU A 301 5.61 -14.72 -15.71
N GLY A 302 5.91 -15.77 -14.95
CA GLY A 302 5.81 -17.14 -15.41
C GLY A 302 4.38 -17.55 -15.71
N ALA A 303 3.43 -17.18 -14.85
CA ALA A 303 1.99 -17.43 -15.06
C ALA A 303 1.47 -16.72 -16.31
N TYR A 304 1.93 -15.47 -16.54
CA TYR A 304 1.56 -14.75 -17.76
C TYR A 304 2.09 -15.44 -19.02
N LEU A 305 3.34 -15.89 -19.01
CA LEU A 305 3.92 -16.68 -20.11
C LEU A 305 3.24 -18.04 -20.30
N ALA A 306 2.68 -18.60 -19.21
CA ALA A 306 1.89 -19.85 -19.24
C ALA A 306 0.44 -19.64 -19.76
N GLY A 307 0.01 -18.40 -20.01
CA GLY A 307 -1.28 -18.11 -20.62
C GLY A 307 -2.33 -17.49 -19.70
N GLN A 308 -2.02 -17.27 -18.41
CA GLN A 308 -2.94 -16.61 -17.47
C GLN A 308 -2.94 -15.09 -17.64
N ASP A 309 -4.04 -14.43 -17.31
CA ASP A 309 -4.20 -12.98 -17.43
C ASP A 309 -4.41 -12.28 -16.08
N ILE A 310 -5.07 -12.93 -15.12
CA ILE A 310 -5.38 -12.38 -13.80
C ILE A 310 -4.92 -13.30 -12.67
N VAL A 311 -4.68 -12.69 -11.50
CA VAL A 311 -4.18 -13.40 -10.31
C VAL A 311 -5.14 -14.50 -9.84
N ARG A 312 -6.45 -14.24 -9.88
CA ARG A 312 -7.46 -15.20 -9.42
C ARG A 312 -7.39 -16.52 -10.20
N ASP A 313 -7.29 -16.44 -11.53
CA ASP A 313 -7.20 -17.63 -12.37
C ASP A 313 -5.93 -18.45 -12.08
N CYS A 314 -4.83 -17.78 -11.73
CA CYS A 314 -3.60 -18.44 -11.26
C CYS A 314 -3.83 -19.24 -9.97
N MET A 315 -4.74 -18.79 -9.10
CA MET A 315 -5.04 -19.48 -7.83
C MET A 315 -5.98 -20.66 -8.01
N GLU A 316 -6.66 -20.77 -9.14
CA GLU A 316 -7.49 -21.92 -9.53
C GLU A 316 -6.68 -23.00 -10.25
N ASP A 317 -5.50 -22.66 -10.76
CA ASP A 317 -4.56 -23.61 -11.39
C ASP A 317 -3.67 -24.29 -10.34
N GLU A 318 -3.72 -25.64 -10.28
CA GLU A 318 -3.00 -26.41 -9.26
C GLU A 318 -1.47 -26.24 -9.35
N VAL A 319 -0.89 -26.10 -10.54
CA VAL A 319 0.55 -25.98 -10.75
C VAL A 319 1.02 -24.58 -10.37
N ILE A 320 0.34 -23.53 -10.83
CA ILE A 320 0.73 -22.15 -10.57
C ILE A 320 0.53 -21.81 -9.09
N CYS A 321 -0.62 -22.19 -8.52
CA CYS A 321 -0.90 -22.03 -7.10
C CYS A 321 0.09 -22.84 -6.24
N GLY A 322 0.40 -24.07 -6.65
CA GLY A 322 1.40 -24.92 -6.01
C GLY A 322 2.80 -24.28 -6.00
N PHE A 323 3.25 -23.75 -7.16
CA PHE A 323 4.52 -23.04 -7.29
C PHE A 323 4.59 -21.82 -6.35
N MET A 324 3.55 -21.00 -6.34
CA MET A 324 3.46 -19.85 -5.43
C MET A 324 3.55 -20.30 -3.96
N ASN A 325 2.78 -21.32 -3.58
CA ASN A 325 2.77 -21.81 -2.20
C ASN A 325 4.15 -22.37 -1.80
N LYS A 326 4.78 -23.19 -2.63
CA LYS A 326 6.15 -23.69 -2.39
C LYS A 326 7.15 -22.53 -2.22
N THR A 327 7.08 -21.53 -3.09
CA THR A 327 7.91 -20.32 -2.97
C THR A 327 7.72 -19.64 -1.61
N ILE A 328 6.47 -19.46 -1.16
CA ILE A 328 6.17 -18.79 0.11
C ILE A 328 6.60 -19.63 1.31
N TYR A 329 6.10 -20.87 1.40
CA TYR A 329 6.23 -21.67 2.62
C TYR A 329 7.60 -22.29 2.79
N ASP A 330 8.22 -22.76 1.71
CA ASP A 330 9.48 -23.51 1.77
C ASP A 330 10.71 -22.62 1.55
N GLU A 331 10.57 -21.51 0.83
CA GLU A 331 11.75 -20.71 0.44
C GLU A 331 11.75 -19.29 1.05
N ILE A 332 10.60 -18.62 1.19
CA ILE A 332 10.53 -17.25 1.76
C ILE A 332 10.41 -17.29 3.28
N ILE A 333 9.41 -17.97 3.83
CA ILE A 333 9.14 -18.00 5.28
C ILE A 333 10.37 -18.38 6.12
N PRO A 334 11.19 -19.38 5.73
CA PRO A 334 12.40 -19.72 6.48
C PRO A 334 13.45 -18.62 6.59
N THR A 335 13.33 -17.56 5.77
CA THR A 335 14.28 -16.43 5.73
C THR A 335 13.81 -15.23 6.56
N LEU A 336 12.63 -15.30 7.19
CA LEU A 336 12.03 -14.23 7.96
C LEU A 336 12.17 -14.48 9.46
N THR A 337 12.17 -13.40 10.25
CA THR A 337 12.47 -13.43 11.69
C THR A 337 11.25 -13.56 12.60
N LEU A 338 10.04 -13.21 12.11
CA LEU A 338 8.81 -13.36 12.90
C LEU A 338 8.48 -14.84 13.19
N PRO A 339 7.65 -15.13 14.20
CA PRO A 339 7.24 -16.50 14.51
C PRO A 339 6.64 -17.21 13.31
N LYS A 340 7.05 -18.45 13.06
CA LYS A 340 6.64 -19.21 11.86
C LYS A 340 5.13 -19.34 11.70
N GLU A 341 4.40 -19.53 12.80
CA GLU A 341 2.94 -19.66 12.75
C GLU A 341 2.26 -18.34 12.36
N GLU A 342 2.79 -17.20 12.79
CA GLU A 342 2.33 -15.89 12.37
C GLU A 342 2.58 -15.66 10.87
N LEU A 343 3.77 -16.04 10.38
CA LEU A 343 4.12 -15.94 8.96
C LEU A 343 3.23 -16.83 8.10
N LYS A 344 2.93 -18.06 8.53
CA LYS A 344 2.01 -18.99 7.85
C LYS A 344 0.57 -18.46 7.83
N SER A 345 0.11 -17.92 8.94
CA SER A 345 -1.22 -17.30 9.02
C SER A 345 -1.34 -16.12 8.05
N PHE A 346 -0.32 -15.26 7.99
CA PHE A 346 -0.28 -14.18 7.00
C PHE A 346 -0.24 -14.70 5.56
N ALA A 347 0.55 -15.74 5.27
CA ALA A 347 0.60 -16.34 3.94
C ALA A 347 -0.75 -16.95 3.51
N ALA A 348 -1.47 -17.58 4.43
CA ALA A 348 -2.82 -18.08 4.18
C ALA A 348 -3.78 -16.93 3.81
N SER A 349 -3.75 -15.83 4.56
CA SER A 349 -4.55 -14.64 4.23
C SER A 349 -4.20 -14.05 2.86
N VAL A 350 -2.93 -14.04 2.47
CA VAL A 350 -2.48 -13.61 1.14
C VAL A 350 -3.09 -14.48 0.05
N THR A 351 -3.13 -15.79 0.23
CA THR A 351 -3.74 -16.73 -0.72
C THR A 351 -5.25 -16.47 -0.86
N GLU A 352 -5.96 -16.21 0.25
CA GLU A 352 -7.39 -15.84 0.21
C GLU A 352 -7.61 -14.51 -0.54
N ARG A 353 -6.76 -13.51 -0.31
CA ARG A 353 -6.80 -12.21 -1.00
C ARG A 353 -6.62 -12.37 -2.51
N PHE A 354 -5.70 -13.23 -2.94
CA PHE A 354 -5.46 -13.51 -4.36
C PHE A 354 -6.65 -14.22 -5.05
N LYS A 355 -7.45 -14.96 -4.29
CA LYS A 355 -8.69 -15.59 -4.75
C LYS A 355 -9.91 -14.66 -4.76
N ASN A 356 -9.76 -13.38 -4.38
CA ASN A 356 -10.89 -12.46 -4.24
C ASN A 356 -11.70 -12.34 -5.55
N PRO A 357 -12.99 -12.73 -5.55
CA PRO A 357 -13.81 -12.74 -6.76
C PRO A 357 -14.28 -11.36 -7.23
N PHE A 358 -14.04 -10.34 -6.42
CA PHE A 358 -14.42 -8.95 -6.73
C PHE A 358 -13.26 -8.15 -7.36
N ILE A 359 -12.06 -8.74 -7.48
CA ILE A 359 -10.87 -8.07 -7.98
C ILE A 359 -10.28 -8.86 -9.14
N ASP A 360 -10.29 -8.28 -10.33
CA ASP A 360 -9.60 -8.80 -11.51
C ASP A 360 -8.22 -8.14 -11.59
N HIS A 361 -7.27 -8.66 -10.79
CA HIS A 361 -5.92 -8.12 -10.75
C HIS A 361 -5.09 -8.63 -11.92
N ALA A 362 -4.94 -7.80 -12.97
CA ALA A 362 -4.21 -8.14 -14.16
C ALA A 362 -2.72 -8.38 -13.90
N LEU A 363 -2.18 -9.52 -14.39
CA LEU A 363 -0.77 -9.86 -14.25
C LEU A 363 0.15 -8.82 -14.88
N LEU A 364 -0.25 -8.23 -16.01
CA LEU A 364 0.50 -7.15 -16.67
C LEU A 364 0.58 -5.88 -15.84
N SER A 365 -0.41 -5.56 -15.00
CA SER A 365 -0.33 -4.41 -14.09
C SER A 365 0.69 -4.65 -12.97
N ILE A 366 0.87 -5.91 -12.58
CA ILE A 366 1.88 -6.31 -11.59
C ILE A 366 3.28 -6.35 -12.20
N SER A 367 3.40 -6.65 -13.49
CA SER A 367 4.68 -6.81 -14.20
C SER A 367 5.48 -5.51 -14.39
N LEU A 368 4.88 -4.34 -14.13
CA LEU A 368 5.56 -3.05 -14.28
C LEU A 368 6.80 -2.97 -13.39
N ASN A 369 7.93 -2.52 -13.95
CA ASN A 369 9.20 -2.34 -13.23
C ASN A 369 9.66 -3.60 -12.48
N SER A 370 9.60 -4.76 -13.13
CA SER A 370 9.90 -6.05 -12.50
C SER A 370 11.37 -6.19 -12.09
N THR A 371 12.29 -5.48 -12.74
CA THR A 371 13.72 -5.48 -12.37
C THR A 371 13.91 -4.96 -10.95
N SER A 372 13.45 -3.75 -10.66
CA SER A 372 13.55 -3.15 -9.32
C SER A 372 12.73 -3.93 -8.28
N LYS A 373 11.57 -4.47 -8.67
CA LYS A 373 10.72 -5.28 -7.80
C LYS A 373 11.40 -6.60 -7.43
N TRP A 374 12.02 -7.30 -8.37
CA TRP A 374 12.71 -8.55 -8.08
C TRP A 374 13.87 -8.30 -7.12
N LYS A 375 14.70 -7.27 -7.39
CA LYS A 375 15.77 -6.82 -6.49
C LYS A 375 15.30 -6.56 -5.06
N ALA A 376 14.20 -5.79 -4.90
CA ALA A 376 13.74 -5.36 -3.58
C ALA A 376 12.95 -6.45 -2.82
N ARG A 377 12.21 -7.31 -3.53
CA ARG A 377 11.21 -8.19 -2.94
C ARG A 377 11.63 -9.65 -2.87
N VAL A 378 12.44 -10.12 -3.84
CA VAL A 378 12.79 -11.55 -4.01
C VAL A 378 14.27 -11.82 -3.70
N MET A 379 15.19 -11.00 -4.20
CA MET A 379 16.63 -11.18 -3.98
C MET A 379 17.04 -11.32 -2.50
N PRO A 380 16.47 -10.59 -1.54
CA PRO A 380 16.77 -10.80 -0.13
C PRO A 380 16.35 -12.20 0.37
N SER A 381 15.28 -12.82 -0.23
CA SER A 381 14.89 -14.19 0.10
C SER A 381 15.86 -15.21 -0.50
N LEU A 382 16.32 -15.02 -1.75
CA LEU A 382 17.37 -15.82 -2.36
C LEU A 382 18.61 -15.89 -1.44
N LYS A 383 19.12 -14.72 -1.04
CA LYS A 383 20.32 -14.64 -0.19
C LYS A 383 20.10 -15.24 1.20
N GLY A 384 18.96 -14.95 1.82
CA GLY A 384 18.62 -15.50 3.13
C GLY A 384 18.49 -17.02 3.10
N TYR A 385 17.90 -17.58 2.05
CA TYR A 385 17.77 -19.02 1.89
C TYR A 385 19.14 -19.70 1.72
N ILE A 386 20.00 -19.13 0.86
CA ILE A 386 21.36 -19.63 0.66
C ILE A 386 22.17 -19.57 1.97
N ALA A 387 22.08 -18.45 2.70
CA ALA A 387 22.76 -18.28 3.98
C ALA A 387 22.32 -19.32 5.03
N ASN A 388 21.03 -19.66 5.03
CA ASN A 388 20.46 -20.61 6.00
C ASN A 388 20.70 -22.07 5.63
N THR A 389 20.77 -22.41 4.33
CA THR A 389 20.73 -23.81 3.86
C THR A 389 21.98 -24.24 3.10
N GLY A 390 22.78 -23.30 2.58
CA GLY A 390 23.87 -23.57 1.65
C GLY A 390 23.43 -24.04 0.25
N LYS A 391 22.11 -23.94 -0.06
CA LYS A 391 21.53 -24.41 -1.32
C LYS A 391 20.79 -23.27 -2.03
N LEU A 392 20.63 -23.41 -3.34
CA LEU A 392 19.76 -22.52 -4.12
C LEU A 392 18.28 -22.87 -3.85
N PRO A 393 17.40 -21.86 -3.65
CA PRO A 393 15.97 -22.08 -3.62
C PRO A 393 15.44 -22.30 -5.05
N GLU A 394 14.70 -23.37 -5.26
CA GLU A 394 14.28 -23.85 -6.57
C GLU A 394 13.34 -22.86 -7.28
N CYS A 395 12.22 -22.53 -6.59
CA CYS A 395 11.18 -21.66 -7.16
C CYS A 395 11.66 -20.20 -7.30
N ILE A 396 12.40 -19.68 -6.32
CA ILE A 396 12.98 -18.34 -6.42
C ILE A 396 13.97 -18.25 -7.59
N THR A 397 14.81 -19.28 -7.79
CA THR A 397 15.73 -19.33 -8.92
C THR A 397 14.99 -19.38 -10.26
N ALA A 398 13.95 -20.21 -10.36
CA ALA A 398 13.08 -20.26 -11.53
C ALA A 398 12.34 -18.93 -11.78
N SER A 399 11.95 -18.21 -10.71
CA SER A 399 11.31 -16.89 -10.84
C SER A 399 12.19 -15.85 -11.55
N PHE A 400 13.49 -15.93 -11.35
CA PHE A 400 14.45 -15.08 -12.07
C PHE A 400 14.53 -15.43 -13.56
N ALA A 401 14.44 -16.70 -13.87
CA ALA A 401 14.38 -17.15 -15.27
C ALA A 401 13.05 -16.71 -15.94
N PHE A 402 11.91 -16.72 -15.22
CA PHE A 402 10.66 -16.16 -15.74
C PHE A 402 10.77 -14.67 -16.03
N TYR A 403 11.44 -13.91 -15.17
CA TYR A 403 11.73 -12.50 -15.39
C TYR A 403 12.53 -12.31 -16.69
N ILE A 404 13.63 -13.02 -16.89
CA ILE A 404 14.45 -12.92 -18.10
C ILE A 404 13.65 -13.31 -19.36
N ALA A 405 12.89 -14.40 -19.29
CA ALA A 405 12.07 -14.86 -20.41
C ALA A 405 10.93 -13.87 -20.77
N PHE A 406 10.32 -13.25 -19.78
CA PHE A 406 9.27 -12.24 -19.98
C PHE A 406 9.82 -10.99 -20.67
N TYR A 407 11.09 -10.60 -20.40
CA TYR A 407 11.73 -9.44 -21.02
C TYR A 407 12.33 -9.70 -22.39
N ARG A 408 12.18 -10.91 -22.94
CA ARG A 408 12.64 -11.24 -24.30
C ARG A 408 11.76 -10.60 -25.35
N GLY A 409 12.05 -9.34 -25.71
CA GLY A 409 11.27 -8.55 -26.66
C GLY A 409 11.89 -8.50 -28.06
N LYS A 410 11.05 -8.17 -29.04
CA LYS A 410 11.41 -8.10 -30.47
C LYS A 410 11.68 -6.66 -30.93
N GLN A 411 10.97 -5.70 -30.36
CA GLN A 411 10.96 -4.32 -30.84
C GLN A 411 10.87 -3.35 -29.67
N LEU A 412 11.78 -2.38 -29.66
CA LEU A 412 11.77 -1.30 -28.68
C LEU A 412 11.01 -0.10 -29.25
N THR A 413 9.94 0.32 -28.57
CA THR A 413 9.08 1.46 -28.93
C THR A 413 9.15 2.54 -27.85
N GLU A 414 8.47 3.66 -28.04
CA GLU A 414 8.31 4.71 -27.02
C GLU A 414 7.55 4.18 -25.79
N ASP A 415 6.53 3.34 -26.02
CA ASP A 415 5.66 2.77 -24.97
C ASP A 415 6.30 1.63 -24.17
N GLY A 416 7.39 1.02 -24.66
CA GLY A 416 8.04 -0.11 -24.00
C GLY A 416 8.70 -1.08 -24.97
N LEU A 417 8.99 -2.28 -24.48
CA LEU A 417 9.57 -3.38 -25.26
C LEU A 417 8.47 -4.39 -25.65
N ILE A 418 8.23 -4.53 -26.95
CA ILE A 418 7.22 -5.46 -27.47
C ILE A 418 7.79 -6.88 -27.42
N ALA A 419 7.09 -7.75 -26.71
CA ALA A 419 7.37 -9.17 -26.58
C ALA A 419 6.12 -9.99 -26.97
N ALA A 420 6.23 -11.31 -27.02
CA ALA A 420 5.11 -12.19 -27.34
C ALA A 420 5.10 -13.42 -26.43
N ARG A 421 3.90 -13.85 -26.04
CA ARG A 421 3.66 -15.17 -25.44
C ARG A 421 4.01 -16.30 -26.41
N PRO A 422 4.26 -17.51 -25.93
CA PRO A 422 4.44 -18.68 -26.82
C PRO A 422 3.27 -18.88 -27.79
N ALA A 423 2.04 -18.56 -27.40
CA ALA A 423 0.84 -18.60 -28.24
C ALA A 423 0.77 -17.49 -29.32
N GLY A 424 1.73 -16.58 -29.36
CA GLY A 424 1.83 -15.51 -30.35
C GLY A 424 1.20 -14.17 -29.96
N ASN A 425 0.49 -14.07 -28.86
CA ASN A 425 -0.11 -12.82 -28.39
C ASN A 425 0.97 -11.85 -27.94
N GLU A 426 1.01 -10.67 -28.56
CA GLU A 426 1.97 -9.61 -28.20
C GLU A 426 1.57 -8.91 -26.92
N TYR A 427 2.56 -8.46 -26.17
CA TYR A 427 2.43 -7.62 -24.99
C TYR A 427 3.57 -6.61 -24.89
N THR A 428 3.37 -5.56 -24.10
CA THR A 428 4.38 -4.53 -23.89
C THR A 428 4.98 -4.65 -22.50
N VAL A 429 6.28 -4.93 -22.44
CA VAL A 429 7.07 -4.86 -21.20
C VAL A 429 7.32 -3.39 -20.88
N LYS A 430 7.02 -2.99 -19.64
CA LYS A 430 7.22 -1.62 -19.15
C LYS A 430 8.18 -1.63 -17.96
N ASP A 431 9.31 -0.96 -18.16
CA ASP A 431 10.35 -0.74 -17.15
C ASP A 431 11.14 0.51 -17.54
N ASP A 432 12.16 0.86 -16.77
CA ASP A 432 13.06 1.97 -17.08
C ASP A 432 13.73 1.79 -18.44
N ARG A 433 13.84 2.88 -19.19
CA ARG A 433 14.35 2.86 -20.58
C ARG A 433 15.70 2.16 -20.75
N PRO A 434 16.70 2.35 -19.88
CA PRO A 434 17.99 1.63 -19.99
C PRO A 434 17.82 0.11 -19.88
N ILE A 435 16.90 -0.37 -19.01
CA ILE A 435 16.61 -1.80 -18.84
C ILE A 435 15.98 -2.38 -20.11
N LEU A 436 14.96 -1.71 -20.64
CA LEU A 436 14.30 -2.15 -21.87
C LEU A 436 15.28 -2.18 -23.06
N LYS A 437 16.16 -1.19 -23.14
CA LYS A 437 17.20 -1.14 -24.17
C LYS A 437 18.19 -2.28 -24.01
N PHE A 438 18.62 -2.59 -22.79
CA PHE A 438 19.52 -3.71 -22.52
C PHE A 438 18.93 -5.03 -23.03
N PHE A 439 17.68 -5.36 -22.70
CA PHE A 439 17.04 -6.59 -23.18
C PHE A 439 16.82 -6.58 -24.69
N TYR A 440 16.54 -5.43 -25.29
CA TYR A 440 16.46 -5.32 -26.75
C TYR A 440 17.81 -5.58 -27.44
N ASP A 441 18.90 -5.06 -26.89
CA ASP A 441 20.24 -5.26 -27.45
C ASP A 441 20.67 -6.73 -27.37
N HIS A 442 20.24 -7.45 -26.33
CA HIS A 442 20.52 -8.88 -26.09
C HIS A 442 19.44 -9.85 -26.62
N ARG A 443 18.49 -9.41 -27.43
CA ARG A 443 17.32 -10.21 -27.87
C ARG A 443 17.67 -11.44 -28.72
N GLU A 444 18.82 -11.44 -29.38
CA GLU A 444 19.30 -12.53 -30.24
C GLU A 444 20.25 -13.49 -29.51
N ASP A 445 20.60 -13.18 -28.27
CA ASP A 445 21.51 -14.00 -27.49
C ASP A 445 20.88 -15.35 -27.12
N ASP A 446 21.71 -16.38 -27.00
CA ASP A 446 21.28 -17.63 -26.41
C ASP A 446 21.04 -17.49 -24.90
N ALA A 447 20.41 -18.51 -24.31
CA ALA A 447 20.02 -18.47 -22.89
C ALA A 447 21.22 -18.21 -21.95
N ARG A 448 22.35 -18.84 -22.20
CA ARG A 448 23.55 -18.72 -21.35
C ARG A 448 24.16 -17.32 -21.45
N THR A 449 24.30 -16.81 -22.68
CA THR A 449 24.84 -15.46 -22.92
C THR A 449 23.98 -14.38 -22.32
N LEU A 450 22.64 -14.46 -22.53
CA LEU A 450 21.69 -13.50 -21.96
C LEU A 450 21.70 -13.54 -20.42
N VAL A 451 21.65 -14.74 -19.81
CA VAL A 451 21.66 -14.90 -18.35
C VAL A 451 22.95 -14.36 -17.75
N HIS A 452 24.10 -14.63 -18.36
CA HIS A 452 25.39 -14.08 -17.93
C HIS A 452 25.35 -12.53 -17.93
N ALA A 453 24.90 -11.93 -19.03
CA ALA A 453 24.79 -10.47 -19.15
C ALA A 453 23.83 -9.85 -18.12
N VAL A 454 22.71 -10.52 -17.81
CA VAL A 454 21.77 -10.07 -16.78
C VAL A 454 22.35 -10.24 -15.38
N CYS A 455 22.94 -11.40 -15.04
CA CYS A 455 23.49 -11.66 -13.71
C CYS A 455 24.68 -10.77 -13.36
N SER A 456 25.56 -10.49 -14.32
CA SER A 456 26.75 -9.64 -14.13
C SER A 456 26.44 -8.14 -14.12
N ASN A 457 25.18 -7.73 -14.36
CA ASN A 457 24.82 -6.32 -14.42
C ASN A 457 24.63 -5.71 -13.02
N GLU A 458 25.71 -5.14 -12.49
CA GLU A 458 25.68 -4.50 -11.15
C GLU A 458 24.76 -3.27 -11.07
N GLU A 459 24.50 -2.58 -12.18
CA GLU A 459 23.55 -1.44 -12.18
C GLU A 459 22.12 -1.91 -11.84
N PHE A 460 21.72 -3.09 -12.34
CA PHE A 460 20.42 -3.66 -12.04
C PHE A 460 20.34 -4.15 -10.60
N TRP A 461 21.33 -4.92 -10.16
CA TRP A 461 21.23 -5.68 -8.90
C TRP A 461 21.95 -5.01 -7.73
N GLY A 462 22.87 -4.07 -7.99
CA GLY A 462 23.73 -3.46 -6.99
C GLY A 462 24.94 -4.35 -6.62
N GLU A 463 25.09 -5.47 -7.30
CA GLU A 463 26.15 -6.46 -7.12
C GLU A 463 26.18 -7.43 -8.31
N ASP A 464 27.27 -8.18 -8.46
CA ASP A 464 27.42 -9.23 -9.46
C ASP A 464 26.82 -10.55 -8.94
N LEU A 465 25.67 -10.97 -9.52
CA LEU A 465 24.99 -12.22 -9.14
C LEU A 465 25.69 -13.47 -9.66
N THR A 466 26.65 -13.37 -10.58
CA THR A 466 27.49 -14.52 -11.03
C THR A 466 28.34 -15.04 -9.88
N ALA A 467 28.62 -14.23 -8.86
CA ALA A 467 29.33 -14.64 -7.65
C ALA A 467 28.53 -15.64 -6.78
N ILE A 468 27.22 -15.79 -7.01
CA ILE A 468 26.38 -16.78 -6.29
C ILE A 468 26.60 -18.15 -6.92
N ALA A 469 27.22 -19.07 -6.17
CA ALA A 469 27.59 -20.38 -6.65
C ALA A 469 26.44 -21.16 -7.29
N GLY A 470 26.58 -21.51 -8.57
CA GLY A 470 25.60 -22.29 -9.34
C GLY A 470 24.33 -21.55 -9.76
N PHE A 471 24.12 -20.28 -9.33
CA PHE A 471 22.89 -19.53 -9.63
C PHE A 471 22.76 -19.24 -11.13
N GLU A 472 23.81 -18.73 -11.76
CA GLU A 472 23.83 -18.45 -13.20
C GLU A 472 23.53 -19.69 -14.03
N ASP A 473 24.21 -20.82 -13.74
CA ASP A 473 23.99 -22.08 -14.47
C ASP A 473 22.56 -22.61 -14.30
N ALA A 474 22.01 -22.55 -13.09
CA ALA A 474 20.63 -22.96 -12.83
C ALA A 474 19.63 -22.08 -13.57
N VAL A 475 19.79 -20.76 -13.53
CA VAL A 475 18.95 -19.81 -14.25
C VAL A 475 19.01 -20.02 -15.76
N ALA A 476 20.23 -20.23 -16.33
CA ALA A 476 20.39 -20.51 -17.76
C ALA A 476 19.68 -21.79 -18.19
N GLY A 477 19.73 -22.82 -17.34
CA GLY A 477 18.98 -24.06 -17.55
C GLY A 477 17.47 -23.81 -17.57
N TYR A 478 16.94 -23.05 -16.61
CA TYR A 478 15.52 -22.71 -16.59
C TYR A 478 15.10 -21.82 -17.77
N VAL A 479 15.90 -20.84 -18.18
CA VAL A 479 15.60 -20.01 -19.35
C VAL A 479 15.53 -20.86 -20.61
N ALA A 480 16.48 -21.79 -20.82
CA ALA A 480 16.45 -22.73 -21.94
C ALA A 480 15.19 -23.62 -21.91
N ASP A 481 14.84 -24.17 -20.74
CA ASP A 481 13.63 -24.98 -20.56
C ASP A 481 12.33 -24.18 -20.83
N ILE A 482 12.27 -22.91 -20.40
CA ILE A 482 11.13 -22.02 -20.68
C ILE A 482 10.96 -21.82 -22.18
N TRP A 483 12.05 -21.61 -22.91
CA TRP A 483 12.02 -21.41 -24.35
C TRP A 483 11.63 -22.68 -25.13
N GLU A 484 12.00 -23.85 -24.62
CA GLU A 484 11.74 -25.15 -25.25
C GLU A 484 10.38 -25.74 -24.88
N LYS A 485 10.04 -25.73 -23.56
CA LYS A 485 8.90 -26.47 -22.99
C LYS A 485 7.78 -25.54 -22.48
N GLY A 486 8.06 -24.24 -22.32
CA GLY A 486 7.16 -23.26 -21.74
C GLY A 486 7.28 -23.11 -20.22
N ALA A 487 6.81 -21.96 -19.71
CA ALA A 487 6.91 -21.59 -18.30
C ALA A 487 6.08 -22.53 -17.37
N TYR A 488 4.95 -23.04 -17.87
CA TYR A 488 4.09 -23.96 -17.11
C TYR A 488 4.82 -25.25 -16.73
N GLU A 489 5.51 -25.88 -17.69
CA GLU A 489 6.27 -27.12 -17.44
C GLU A 489 7.44 -26.89 -16.48
N VAL A 490 8.07 -25.71 -16.53
CA VAL A 490 9.12 -25.35 -15.58
C VAL A 490 8.54 -25.20 -14.17
N MET A 491 7.38 -24.52 -14.01
CA MET A 491 6.70 -24.42 -12.70
C MET A 491 6.37 -25.81 -12.15
N LYS A 492 5.83 -26.69 -13.00
CA LYS A 492 5.51 -28.08 -12.63
C LYS A 492 6.74 -28.84 -12.20
N GLY A 493 7.86 -28.73 -12.94
CA GLY A 493 9.13 -29.37 -12.59
C GLY A 493 9.72 -28.89 -11.27
N CYS A 494 9.43 -27.64 -10.84
CA CYS A 494 9.82 -27.15 -9.52
C CYS A 494 9.02 -27.80 -8.39
N LEU A 495 7.81 -28.32 -8.65
CA LEU A 495 7.00 -29.01 -7.61
C LEU A 495 7.45 -30.44 -7.38
N ASP A 496 8.05 -31.10 -8.39
CA ASP A 496 8.47 -32.48 -8.32
C ASP A 496 9.82 -32.68 -7.58
N LYS A 497 10.52 -31.59 -7.31
CA LYS A 497 11.80 -31.56 -6.59
C LYS A 497 11.62 -31.13 -5.13
#